data_1a384a66940b94d222a4813438c7a9c5
#
_entry.id   1a384a66940b94d222a4813438c7a9c5
#
_cell.length_a   1.000
_cell.length_b   1.000
_cell.length_c   1.000
_cell.angle_alpha   90.00
_cell.angle_beta   90.00
_cell.angle_gamma   90.00
#
_symmetry.space_group_name_H-M   'P 1'
#
loop_
_entity.id
_entity.type
_entity.pdbx_description
1 polymer ?
#
loop_
_entity_poly.entity_id
_entity_poly.type
_entity_poly.pdbx_seq_one_letter_code
_entity_poly.pdbx_strand_id
1 'polypeptide(L)'
;DTYASALRDAYAGRVPGEADLVCYWFEKARAQIERGDLRRAGLVSTNAIRAGKNREVLDRIVRTTHIFSAWSNEAWVNEGAAVRVSLIGFGEDAAAMELDGRAVEAIASDLTEAGTERANDLTRASELVGNRGACFQGTSKVGKFEIESERAAELLATTNVHGKGNWMVVKPWVIARDIVQRPSGKWIIDFGTDMPESEAALFEVPFEYLLKQVKSERESNNREAYRKYWWRHGEARAGLRRALVACPRYIATP
;
A
#
# COMPACT_ATOMS: atom_id res chain seq x y z
N ASP A 1 -5.38 4.58 17.16
CA ASP A 1 -4.61 3.72 18.08
C ASP A 1 -3.62 4.59 18.86
N THR A 2 -3.89 4.78 20.17
CA THR A 2 -3.17 5.67 21.09
C THR A 2 -1.67 5.33 21.17
N TYR A 3 -1.34 4.02 21.12
CA TYR A 3 0.04 3.56 21.15
C TYR A 3 0.82 3.98 19.90
N ALA A 4 0.25 3.77 18.73
CA ALA A 4 0.91 4.13 17.46
C ALA A 4 1.10 5.64 17.33
N SER A 5 0.14 6.45 17.83
CA SER A 5 0.29 7.92 17.86
C SER A 5 1.40 8.35 18.80
N ALA A 6 1.42 7.83 20.03
CA ALA A 6 2.47 8.14 21.00
C ALA A 6 3.88 7.73 20.50
N LEU A 7 3.97 6.60 19.80
CA LEU A 7 5.23 6.14 19.20
C LEU A 7 5.69 7.09 18.08
N ARG A 8 4.79 7.53 17.20
CA ARG A 8 5.09 8.51 16.14
C ARG A 8 5.56 9.84 16.72
N ASP A 9 4.89 10.33 17.75
CA ASP A 9 5.25 11.57 18.41
C ASP A 9 6.65 11.48 19.06
N ALA A 10 6.94 10.38 19.77
CA ALA A 10 8.22 10.14 20.41
C ALA A 10 9.40 10.04 19.41
N TYR A 11 9.15 9.64 18.17
CA TYR A 11 10.15 9.51 17.12
C TYR A 11 10.00 10.53 15.98
N ALA A 12 9.23 11.59 16.20
CA ALA A 12 9.02 12.63 15.20
C ALA A 12 10.36 13.19 14.67
N GLY A 13 10.47 13.37 13.36
CA GLY A 13 11.69 13.80 12.67
C GLY A 13 12.82 12.76 12.60
N ARG A 14 12.64 11.56 13.19
CA ARG A 14 13.62 10.47 13.18
C ARG A 14 13.13 9.25 12.40
N VAL A 15 11.86 8.92 12.52
CA VAL A 15 11.21 7.86 11.77
C VAL A 15 10.00 8.46 11.04
N PRO A 16 9.83 8.27 9.74
CA PRO A 16 8.63 8.71 9.03
C PRO A 16 7.36 8.13 9.63
N GLY A 17 6.30 8.92 9.75
CA GLY A 17 5.03 8.47 10.36
C GLY A 17 4.32 7.34 9.61
N GLU A 18 4.67 7.15 8.33
CA GLU A 18 4.15 6.09 7.46
C GLU A 18 5.07 4.85 7.40
N ALA A 19 6.22 4.89 8.10
CA ALA A 19 7.14 3.77 8.14
C ALA A 19 6.60 2.60 8.98
N ASP A 20 7.00 1.39 8.63
CA ASP A 20 6.67 0.17 9.35
C ASP A 20 7.21 0.20 10.80
N LEU A 21 6.53 -0.47 11.71
CA LEU A 21 6.91 -0.50 13.13
C LEU A 21 8.34 -1.00 13.36
N VAL A 22 8.86 -1.86 12.52
CA VAL A 22 10.25 -2.34 12.63
C VAL A 22 11.28 -1.21 12.53
N CYS A 23 10.98 -0.14 11.80
CA CYS A 23 11.85 1.03 11.63
C CYS A 23 12.17 1.73 12.96
N TYR A 24 11.27 1.68 13.93
CA TYR A 24 11.48 2.25 15.27
C TYR A 24 12.56 1.49 16.07
N TRP A 25 12.68 0.18 15.86
CA TRP A 25 13.74 -0.63 16.46
C TRP A 25 15.11 -0.31 15.87
N PHE A 26 15.18 -0.13 14.54
CA PHE A 26 16.41 0.31 13.87
C PHE A 26 16.84 1.68 14.36
N GLU A 27 15.95 2.67 14.43
CA GLU A 27 16.29 4.00 14.94
C GLU A 27 16.65 3.99 16.42
N LYS A 28 15.99 3.17 17.24
CA LYS A 28 16.34 3.02 18.66
C LYS A 28 17.75 2.48 18.82
N ALA A 29 18.13 1.45 18.10
CA ALA A 29 19.48 0.88 18.13
C ALA A 29 20.52 1.89 17.61
N ARG A 30 20.22 2.57 16.48
CA ARG A 30 21.08 3.62 15.93
C ARG A 30 21.36 4.73 16.96
N ALA A 31 20.31 5.21 17.62
CA ALA A 31 20.46 6.27 18.64
C ALA A 31 21.27 5.81 19.87
N GLN A 32 21.21 4.53 20.23
CA GLN A 32 22.04 3.98 21.30
C GLN A 32 23.52 3.87 20.87
N ILE A 33 23.78 3.51 19.61
CA ILE A 33 25.14 3.48 19.06
C ILE A 33 25.71 4.90 19.05
N GLU A 34 24.95 5.88 18.54
CA GLU A 34 25.38 7.28 18.47
C GLU A 34 25.73 7.89 19.86
N ARG A 35 25.09 7.40 20.92
CA ARG A 35 25.41 7.82 22.31
C ARG A 35 26.54 7.02 22.95
N GLY A 36 27.06 5.99 22.28
CA GLY A 36 28.07 5.10 22.85
C GLY A 36 27.51 4.05 23.84
N ASP A 37 26.18 3.92 23.95
CA ASP A 37 25.53 2.93 24.82
C ASP A 37 25.60 1.52 24.21
N LEU A 38 25.74 1.44 22.91
CA LEU A 38 25.77 0.20 22.12
C LEU A 38 26.82 0.32 21.01
N ARG A 39 27.64 -0.70 20.79
CA ARG A 39 28.65 -0.68 19.72
C ARG A 39 28.12 -1.19 18.38
N ARG A 40 27.27 -2.19 18.40
CA ARG A 40 26.73 -2.86 17.20
C ARG A 40 25.32 -3.34 17.45
N ALA A 41 24.51 -3.37 16.38
CA ALA A 41 23.18 -3.95 16.38
C ALA A 41 23.00 -4.86 15.14
N GLY A 42 22.21 -5.91 15.30
CA GLY A 42 21.76 -6.78 14.19
C GLY A 42 20.26 -6.95 14.29
N LEU A 43 19.54 -6.64 13.21
CA LEU A 43 18.10 -6.69 13.16
C LEU A 43 17.61 -7.37 11.86
N VAL A 44 16.46 -8.01 11.95
CA VAL A 44 15.77 -8.63 10.82
C VAL A 44 14.51 -7.82 10.51
N SER A 45 14.27 -7.56 9.26
CA SER A 45 13.07 -6.88 8.77
C SER A 45 12.54 -7.54 7.51
N THR A 46 11.30 -7.28 7.16
CA THR A 46 10.81 -7.56 5.82
C THR A 46 11.63 -6.77 4.79
N ASN A 47 11.69 -7.28 3.56
CA ASN A 47 12.44 -6.64 2.48
C ASN A 47 11.96 -5.22 2.13
N ALA A 48 10.79 -4.80 2.63
CA ALA A 48 10.26 -3.45 2.53
C ALA A 48 11.17 -2.38 3.19
N ILE A 49 12.08 -2.77 4.10
CA ILE A 49 13.04 -1.86 4.75
C ILE A 49 13.94 -1.12 3.75
N ARG A 50 14.17 -1.69 2.57
CA ARG A 50 15.05 -1.18 1.52
C ARG A 50 14.43 -0.08 0.66
N ALA A 51 13.14 0.20 0.80
CA ALA A 51 12.40 1.04 -0.12
C ALA A 51 11.46 2.03 0.58
N GLY A 52 11.05 3.07 -0.17
CA GLY A 52 10.07 4.04 0.27
C GLY A 52 10.44 4.72 1.60
N LYS A 53 9.44 4.96 2.43
CA LYS A 53 9.59 5.62 3.73
C LYS A 53 10.39 4.81 4.77
N ASN A 54 10.39 3.49 4.66
CA ASN A 54 11.17 2.64 5.55
C ASN A 54 12.67 2.86 5.37
N ARG A 55 13.13 3.04 4.12
CA ARG A 55 14.53 3.24 3.80
C ARG A 55 15.13 4.49 4.44
N GLU A 56 14.35 5.53 4.71
CA GLU A 56 14.84 6.75 5.35
C GLU A 56 15.56 6.47 6.70
N VAL A 57 15.18 5.37 7.36
CA VAL A 57 15.87 4.94 8.60
C VAL A 57 17.26 4.36 8.30
N LEU A 58 17.39 3.56 7.23
CA LEU A 58 18.70 3.07 6.78
C LEU A 58 19.58 4.21 6.24
N ASP A 59 18.99 5.23 5.58
CA ASP A 59 19.71 6.45 5.19
C ASP A 59 20.31 7.18 6.40
N ARG A 60 19.61 7.19 7.53
CA ARG A 60 20.16 7.76 8.79
C ARG A 60 21.28 6.89 9.34
N ILE A 61 21.10 5.58 9.35
CA ILE A 61 22.13 4.65 9.84
C ILE A 61 23.43 4.84 9.05
N VAL A 62 23.37 4.85 7.72
CA VAL A 62 24.56 5.01 6.86
C VAL A 62 25.23 6.40 7.06
N ARG A 63 24.47 7.44 7.44
CA ARG A 63 25.02 8.77 7.71
C ARG A 63 25.74 8.89 9.06
N THR A 64 25.37 8.10 10.05
CA THR A 64 25.88 8.22 11.44
C THR A 64 26.72 7.02 11.88
N THR A 65 26.58 5.89 11.20
CA THR A 65 27.30 4.63 11.45
C THR A 65 27.61 3.92 10.12
N HIS A 66 27.95 2.64 10.17
CA HIS A 66 28.18 1.80 8.99
C HIS A 66 27.30 0.57 9.04
N ILE A 67 26.74 0.17 7.88
CA ILE A 67 26.21 -1.18 7.72
C ILE A 67 27.40 -2.06 7.40
N PHE A 68 27.76 -2.98 8.27
CA PHE A 68 28.93 -3.84 8.12
C PHE A 68 28.58 -5.24 7.61
N SER A 69 27.33 -5.67 7.76
CA SER A 69 26.88 -6.97 7.25
C SER A 69 25.43 -6.87 6.83
N ALA A 70 25.10 -7.32 5.64
CA ALA A 70 23.72 -7.40 5.20
C ALA A 70 23.46 -8.61 4.31
N TRP A 71 22.30 -9.23 4.53
CA TRP A 71 21.66 -10.15 3.59
C TRP A 71 20.45 -9.42 3.03
N SER A 72 20.51 -9.04 1.78
CA SER A 72 19.59 -8.05 1.23
C SER A 72 18.20 -8.60 0.93
N ASN A 73 18.06 -9.91 0.66
CA ASN A 73 16.81 -10.47 0.17
C ASN A 73 16.74 -11.99 0.42
N GLU A 74 16.66 -12.41 1.68
CA GLU A 74 16.62 -13.81 2.06
C GLU A 74 15.20 -14.38 2.09
N ALA A 75 15.09 -15.64 1.69
CA ALA A 75 13.87 -16.40 1.84
C ALA A 75 13.69 -16.80 3.31
N TRP A 76 12.57 -16.44 3.89
CA TRP A 76 12.26 -16.74 5.28
C TRP A 76 10.93 -17.47 5.38
N VAL A 77 10.94 -18.65 5.96
CA VAL A 77 9.73 -19.44 6.20
C VAL A 77 9.46 -19.46 7.70
N ASN A 78 8.31 -18.93 8.11
CA ASN A 78 7.87 -18.95 9.49
C ASN A 78 6.40 -19.40 9.53
N GLU A 79 6.13 -20.49 10.23
CA GLU A 79 4.77 -21.06 10.46
C GLU A 79 3.93 -21.17 9.17
N GLY A 80 4.57 -21.53 8.05
CA GLY A 80 3.89 -21.71 6.76
C GLY A 80 3.75 -20.43 5.91
N ALA A 81 4.13 -19.27 6.43
CA ALA A 81 4.22 -18.04 5.62
C ALA A 81 5.62 -17.92 5.01
N ALA A 82 5.70 -17.86 3.68
CA ALA A 82 6.93 -17.57 2.96
C ALA A 82 7.05 -16.07 2.73
N VAL A 83 8.04 -15.43 3.35
CA VAL A 83 8.32 -14.00 3.21
C VAL A 83 9.77 -13.77 2.79
N ARG A 84 10.04 -12.59 2.24
CA ARG A 84 11.40 -12.14 1.96
C ARG A 84 11.84 -11.18 3.05
N VAL A 85 13.03 -11.38 3.60
CA VAL A 85 13.58 -10.56 4.68
C VAL A 85 14.94 -10.00 4.31
N SER A 86 15.32 -8.94 5.03
CA SER A 86 16.68 -8.41 5.07
C SER A 86 17.23 -8.58 6.49
N LEU A 87 18.47 -9.08 6.59
CA LEU A 87 19.22 -9.12 7.85
C LEU A 87 20.27 -8.02 7.77
N ILE A 88 20.33 -7.17 8.79
CA ILE A 88 21.16 -5.95 8.72
C ILE A 88 21.93 -5.80 10.02
N GLY A 89 23.27 -5.86 9.94
CA GLY A 89 24.21 -5.54 10.99
C GLY A 89 24.82 -4.17 10.77
N PHE A 90 24.77 -3.29 11.78
CA PHE A 90 25.31 -1.93 11.70
C PHE A 90 25.95 -1.50 13.04
N GLY A 91 26.86 -0.53 12.98
CA GLY A 91 27.57 -0.04 14.15
C GLY A 91 28.81 0.77 13.82
N GLU A 92 29.65 1.06 14.82
CA GLU A 92 30.84 1.88 14.68
C GLU A 92 31.97 1.05 14.08
N ASP A 93 32.54 0.10 14.37
CA ASP A 93 33.75 -0.52 13.88
C ASP A 93 33.46 -1.59 12.79
N ALA A 94 33.70 -1.28 11.55
CA ALA A 94 33.67 -2.24 10.46
C ALA A 94 35.07 -2.41 9.82
N ALA A 95 35.81 -3.41 10.26
CA ALA A 95 37.08 -3.79 9.63
C ALA A 95 36.88 -4.49 8.28
N ALA A 96 35.72 -5.09 8.05
CA ALA A 96 35.30 -5.69 6.78
C ALA A 96 33.78 -5.58 6.64
N MET A 97 33.30 -5.34 5.43
CA MET A 97 31.88 -5.30 5.13
C MET A 97 31.50 -6.48 4.25
N GLU A 98 30.36 -7.07 4.52
CA GLU A 98 29.85 -8.24 3.82
C GLU A 98 28.40 -8.02 3.36
N LEU A 99 28.17 -8.19 2.07
CA LEU A 99 26.85 -8.10 1.45
C LEU A 99 26.54 -9.41 0.70
N ASP A 100 25.46 -10.08 1.11
CA ASP A 100 25.01 -11.34 0.50
C ASP A 100 26.14 -12.39 0.39
N GLY A 101 26.97 -12.52 1.46
CA GLY A 101 28.09 -13.44 1.54
C GLY A 101 29.34 -13.01 0.76
N ARG A 102 29.44 -11.76 0.30
CA ARG A 102 30.57 -11.22 -0.43
C ARG A 102 31.19 -10.04 0.29
N ALA A 103 32.51 -9.98 0.32
CA ALA A 103 33.21 -8.79 0.81
C ALA A 103 32.97 -7.61 -0.14
N VAL A 104 32.65 -6.45 0.42
CA VAL A 104 32.38 -5.20 -0.30
C VAL A 104 33.07 -4.04 0.39
N GLU A 105 33.30 -2.93 -0.32
CA GLU A 105 33.93 -1.74 0.25
C GLU A 105 32.94 -0.91 1.11
N ALA A 106 31.68 -0.84 0.72
CA ALA A 106 30.62 -0.14 1.45
C ALA A 106 29.24 -0.69 1.08
N ILE A 107 28.29 -0.61 2.03
CA ILE A 107 26.91 -1.02 1.82
C ILE A 107 26.02 0.23 1.88
N ALA A 108 25.27 0.45 0.81
CA ALA A 108 24.32 1.55 0.71
C ALA A 108 23.01 1.26 1.48
N SER A 109 22.20 2.28 1.71
CA SER A 109 20.93 2.18 2.45
C SER A 109 19.85 1.34 1.75
N ASP A 110 19.98 1.07 0.47
CA ASP A 110 19.14 0.12 -0.28
C ASP A 110 19.66 -1.33 -0.24
N LEU A 111 20.69 -1.55 0.58
CA LEU A 111 21.41 -2.83 0.71
C LEU A 111 21.99 -3.32 -0.62
N THR A 112 22.59 -2.40 -1.36
CA THR A 112 23.44 -2.68 -2.50
C THR A 112 24.88 -2.25 -2.19
N GLU A 113 25.84 -2.72 -2.99
CA GLU A 113 27.22 -2.25 -2.88
C GLU A 113 27.30 -0.79 -3.29
N ALA A 114 27.82 0.08 -2.40
CA ALA A 114 27.95 1.50 -2.66
C ALA A 114 29.01 1.79 -3.73
N GLY A 115 28.76 2.77 -4.59
CA GLY A 115 29.73 3.21 -5.62
C GLY A 115 29.70 2.39 -6.92
N THR A 116 28.89 1.36 -7.03
CA THR A 116 28.69 0.66 -8.30
C THR A 116 27.68 1.44 -9.18
N GLU A 117 27.96 1.59 -10.49
CA GLU A 117 27.05 2.23 -11.45
C GLU A 117 25.66 1.56 -11.56
N ARG A 118 25.49 0.37 -10.95
CA ARG A 118 24.21 -0.34 -10.87
C ARG A 118 23.25 0.22 -9.83
N ALA A 119 23.69 1.15 -8.99
CA ALA A 119 22.83 1.81 -8.01
C ALA A 119 21.96 2.89 -8.65
N ASN A 120 21.19 2.56 -9.67
CA ASN A 120 20.03 3.34 -10.05
C ASN A 120 19.00 3.20 -8.92
N ASP A 121 19.14 4.06 -7.94
CA ASP A 121 18.19 4.15 -6.82
C ASP A 121 16.82 4.58 -7.34
N LEU A 122 16.03 3.61 -7.75
CA LEU A 122 14.68 3.83 -8.27
C LEU A 122 13.77 4.52 -7.24
N THR A 123 14.11 4.52 -5.95
CA THR A 123 13.35 5.23 -4.93
C THR A 123 13.55 6.75 -5.00
N ARG A 124 14.62 7.20 -5.65
CA ARG A 124 14.91 8.61 -5.95
C ARG A 124 14.47 9.03 -7.35
N ALA A 125 13.92 8.10 -8.11
CA ALA A 125 13.41 8.41 -9.44
C ALA A 125 12.33 9.50 -9.34
N SER A 126 12.47 10.54 -10.11
CA SER A 126 11.43 11.55 -10.30
C SER A 126 10.46 11.11 -11.38
N GLU A 127 9.21 11.52 -11.24
CA GLU A 127 8.17 11.26 -12.24
C GLU A 127 8.58 11.88 -13.59
N LEU A 128 8.55 11.07 -14.65
CA LEU A 128 8.73 11.58 -15.99
C LEU A 128 7.53 12.47 -16.36
N VAL A 129 7.80 13.72 -16.71
CA VAL A 129 6.74 14.70 -17.04
C VAL A 129 5.81 14.18 -18.14
N GLY A 130 6.35 13.48 -19.16
CA GLY A 130 5.57 12.89 -20.26
C GLY A 130 4.64 11.75 -19.83
N ASN A 131 4.86 11.14 -18.65
CA ASN A 131 4.02 10.06 -18.13
C ASN A 131 3.00 10.55 -17.07
N ARG A 132 3.03 11.84 -16.77
CA ARG A 132 2.11 12.40 -15.77
C ARG A 132 0.66 12.23 -16.21
N GLY A 133 -0.14 11.60 -15.36
CA GLY A 133 -1.54 11.33 -15.67
C GLY A 133 -1.78 10.22 -16.70
N ALA A 134 -0.75 9.43 -17.07
CA ALA A 134 -0.88 8.29 -17.98
C ALA A 134 -1.13 6.96 -17.24
N CYS A 135 -0.77 6.87 -15.96
CA CYS A 135 -0.93 5.66 -15.16
C CYS A 135 -1.72 5.94 -13.88
N PHE A 136 -2.66 5.08 -13.56
CA PHE A 136 -3.54 5.21 -12.41
C PHE A 136 -3.70 3.87 -11.71
N GLN A 137 -3.79 3.90 -10.40
CA GLN A 137 -4.21 2.75 -9.62
C GLN A 137 -5.72 2.55 -9.77
N GLY A 138 -6.16 1.30 -9.87
CA GLY A 138 -7.57 0.93 -9.91
C GLY A 138 -8.32 1.26 -8.61
N THR A 139 -9.64 1.24 -8.68
CA THR A 139 -10.54 1.49 -7.55
C THR A 139 -10.33 0.45 -6.44
N SER A 140 -10.29 0.91 -5.19
CA SER A 140 -10.33 0.04 -4.01
C SER A 140 -11.67 0.19 -3.29
N LYS A 141 -12.43 -0.89 -3.23
CA LYS A 141 -13.81 -0.88 -2.68
C LYS A 141 -13.85 -0.70 -1.17
N VAL A 142 -12.98 -1.36 -0.40
CA VAL A 142 -12.97 -1.41 1.08
C VAL A 142 -14.36 -1.74 1.64
N GLY A 143 -14.75 -3.01 1.64
CA GLY A 143 -16.07 -3.50 2.07
C GLY A 143 -16.72 -4.42 1.04
N LYS A 144 -17.90 -4.93 1.36
CA LYS A 144 -18.64 -5.94 0.57
C LYS A 144 -19.48 -5.31 -0.53
N PHE A 145 -18.84 -4.64 -1.49
CA PHE A 145 -19.51 -4.04 -2.66
C PHE A 145 -19.65 -5.00 -3.83
N GLU A 146 -18.94 -6.12 -3.83
CA GLU A 146 -19.02 -7.15 -4.86
C GLU A 146 -20.28 -7.98 -4.72
N ILE A 147 -20.81 -8.39 -5.88
CA ILE A 147 -21.94 -9.30 -5.99
C ILE A 147 -21.66 -10.35 -7.07
N GLU A 148 -22.30 -11.50 -6.95
CA GLU A 148 -22.22 -12.57 -7.95
C GLU A 148 -23.08 -12.22 -9.19
N SER A 149 -22.78 -12.88 -10.32
CA SER A 149 -23.43 -12.62 -11.61
C SER A 149 -24.95 -12.77 -11.56
N GLU A 150 -25.44 -13.78 -10.83
CA GLU A 150 -26.87 -14.04 -10.68
C GLU A 150 -27.55 -12.88 -9.95
N ARG A 151 -26.93 -12.39 -8.87
CA ARG A 151 -27.45 -11.25 -8.14
C ARG A 151 -27.40 -9.95 -8.95
N ALA A 152 -26.36 -9.78 -9.77
CA ALA A 152 -26.26 -8.65 -10.68
C ALA A 152 -27.37 -8.67 -11.73
N ALA A 153 -27.69 -9.84 -12.30
CA ALA A 153 -28.79 -10.00 -13.26
C ALA A 153 -30.14 -9.64 -12.63
N GLU A 154 -30.41 -10.08 -11.40
CA GLU A 154 -31.62 -9.69 -10.66
C GLU A 154 -31.71 -8.17 -10.46
N LEU A 155 -30.62 -7.52 -10.02
CA LEU A 155 -30.58 -6.08 -9.82
C LEU A 155 -30.78 -5.31 -11.12
N LEU A 156 -30.18 -5.77 -12.22
CA LEU A 156 -30.30 -5.14 -13.54
C LEU A 156 -31.71 -5.27 -14.11
N ALA A 157 -32.42 -6.35 -13.80
CA ALA A 157 -33.80 -6.55 -14.21
C ALA A 157 -34.82 -5.76 -13.36
N THR A 158 -34.43 -5.31 -12.18
CA THR A 158 -35.33 -4.57 -11.27
C THR A 158 -35.44 -3.11 -11.72
N THR A 159 -36.67 -2.59 -11.75
CA THR A 159 -36.98 -1.18 -12.03
C THR A 159 -37.07 -0.38 -10.73
N ASN A 160 -36.52 0.82 -10.71
CA ASN A 160 -36.66 1.76 -9.61
C ASN A 160 -37.88 2.67 -9.82
N VAL A 161 -38.55 3.03 -8.75
CA VAL A 161 -39.76 3.89 -8.79
C VAL A 161 -39.50 5.22 -9.52
N HIS A 162 -38.26 5.75 -9.40
CA HIS A 162 -37.86 7.02 -10.02
C HIS A 162 -37.31 6.86 -11.46
N GLY A 163 -37.46 5.70 -12.09
CA GLY A 163 -37.07 5.45 -13.47
C GLY A 163 -35.55 5.36 -13.74
N LYS A 164 -34.71 5.46 -12.72
CA LYS A 164 -33.25 5.28 -12.85
C LYS A 164 -32.93 3.80 -13.04
N GLY A 165 -32.21 3.46 -14.11
CA GLY A 165 -31.80 2.07 -14.35
C GLY A 165 -30.61 1.65 -13.47
N ASN A 166 -30.71 0.49 -12.85
CA ASN A 166 -29.63 -0.04 -11.98
C ASN A 166 -28.31 -0.28 -12.72
N TRP A 167 -28.34 -0.39 -14.06
CA TRP A 167 -27.13 -0.45 -14.89
C TRP A 167 -26.20 0.77 -14.72
N MET A 168 -26.70 1.88 -14.19
CA MET A 168 -25.89 3.05 -13.89
C MET A 168 -24.91 2.81 -12.72
N VAL A 169 -25.27 1.95 -11.78
CA VAL A 169 -24.52 1.70 -10.54
C VAL A 169 -24.09 0.25 -10.34
N VAL A 170 -24.62 -0.69 -11.13
CA VAL A 170 -24.22 -2.10 -11.13
C VAL A 170 -23.31 -2.34 -12.35
N LYS A 171 -22.04 -2.66 -12.11
CA LYS A 171 -20.99 -2.73 -13.13
C LYS A 171 -20.26 -4.07 -13.08
N PRO A 172 -19.76 -4.57 -14.23
CA PRO A 172 -18.77 -5.66 -14.20
C PRO A 172 -17.55 -5.26 -13.35
N TRP A 173 -17.03 -6.22 -12.59
CA TRP A 173 -15.86 -6.03 -11.74
C TRP A 173 -14.71 -6.92 -12.21
N VAL A 174 -13.56 -6.31 -12.45
CA VAL A 174 -12.34 -6.99 -12.89
C VAL A 174 -11.22 -6.63 -11.92
N ILE A 175 -10.56 -7.64 -11.38
CA ILE A 175 -9.38 -7.50 -10.51
C ILE A 175 -8.15 -8.10 -11.18
N ALA A 176 -6.96 -7.85 -10.62
CA ALA A 176 -5.69 -8.34 -11.15
C ALA A 176 -5.71 -9.84 -11.49
N ARG A 177 -6.29 -10.67 -10.63
CA ARG A 177 -6.42 -12.12 -10.87
C ARG A 177 -7.25 -12.46 -12.10
N ASP A 178 -8.29 -11.69 -12.40
CA ASP A 178 -9.15 -11.92 -13.56
C ASP A 178 -8.42 -11.62 -14.89
N ILE A 179 -7.35 -10.82 -14.83
CA ILE A 179 -6.51 -10.51 -16.01
C ILE A 179 -5.55 -11.66 -16.31
N VAL A 180 -4.96 -12.28 -15.27
CA VAL A 180 -3.92 -13.31 -15.41
C VAL A 180 -4.43 -14.75 -15.27
N GLN A 181 -5.67 -14.94 -14.84
CA GLN A 181 -6.31 -16.23 -14.62
C GLN A 181 -7.70 -16.25 -15.29
N ARG A 182 -8.49 -17.28 -15.00
CA ARG A 182 -9.88 -17.34 -15.46
C ARG A 182 -10.71 -16.25 -14.78
N PRO A 183 -11.44 -15.42 -15.54
CA PRO A 183 -12.30 -14.38 -14.98
C PRO A 183 -13.32 -14.92 -13.99
N SER A 184 -13.47 -14.22 -12.88
CA SER A 184 -14.43 -14.59 -11.81
C SER A 184 -15.88 -14.29 -12.17
N GLY A 185 -16.13 -13.42 -13.16
CA GLY A 185 -17.46 -13.00 -13.56
C GLY A 185 -18.19 -12.12 -12.54
N LYS A 186 -17.47 -11.56 -11.56
CA LYS A 186 -18.07 -10.74 -10.50
C LYS A 186 -18.53 -9.39 -11.00
N TRP A 187 -19.47 -8.83 -10.25
CA TRP A 187 -20.00 -7.48 -10.45
C TRP A 187 -19.80 -6.65 -9.18
N ILE A 188 -19.99 -5.34 -9.29
CA ILE A 188 -19.83 -4.40 -8.18
C ILE A 188 -20.92 -3.35 -8.20
N ILE A 189 -21.35 -2.92 -7.01
CA ILE A 189 -22.20 -1.76 -6.85
C ILE A 189 -21.29 -0.55 -6.65
N ASP A 190 -21.42 0.46 -7.52
CA ASP A 190 -20.53 1.62 -7.61
C ASP A 190 -21.33 2.92 -7.77
N PHE A 191 -21.47 3.67 -6.71
CA PHE A 191 -22.13 4.98 -6.68
C PHE A 191 -21.20 6.15 -7.07
N GLY A 192 -20.03 5.86 -7.65
CA GLY A 192 -19.10 6.88 -8.13
C GLY A 192 -18.34 7.61 -7.03
N THR A 193 -17.91 8.84 -7.35
CA THR A 193 -17.10 9.68 -6.45
C THR A 193 -17.92 10.72 -5.70
N ASP A 194 -18.98 11.23 -6.33
CA ASP A 194 -19.64 12.47 -5.89
C ASP A 194 -21.14 12.30 -5.59
N MET A 195 -21.73 11.14 -5.93
CA MET A 195 -23.17 10.91 -5.75
C MET A 195 -23.57 11.08 -4.28
N PRO A 196 -24.48 12.00 -3.93
CA PRO A 196 -24.96 12.16 -2.57
C PRO A 196 -25.79 10.93 -2.13
N GLU A 197 -25.88 10.70 -0.82
CA GLU A 197 -26.61 9.56 -0.26
C GLU A 197 -28.09 9.54 -0.69
N SER A 198 -28.73 10.72 -0.71
CA SER A 198 -30.11 10.88 -1.16
C SER A 198 -30.35 10.47 -2.61
N GLU A 199 -29.34 10.67 -3.49
CA GLU A 199 -29.41 10.23 -4.87
C GLU A 199 -29.09 8.74 -4.99
N ALA A 200 -28.13 8.23 -4.24
CA ALA A 200 -27.81 6.81 -4.18
C ALA A 200 -29.01 5.96 -3.72
N ALA A 201 -29.81 6.49 -2.77
CA ALA A 201 -31.02 5.85 -2.26
C ALA A 201 -32.12 5.69 -3.32
N LEU A 202 -32.07 6.44 -4.42
CA LEU A 202 -33.01 6.27 -5.55
C LEU A 202 -32.76 4.97 -6.36
N PHE A 203 -31.60 4.34 -6.16
CA PHE A 203 -31.31 2.99 -6.66
C PHE A 203 -31.66 1.98 -5.55
N GLU A 204 -32.94 1.82 -5.29
CA GLU A 204 -33.52 1.20 -4.09
C GLU A 204 -32.84 -0.12 -3.70
N VAL A 205 -32.82 -1.10 -4.59
CA VAL A 205 -32.30 -2.44 -4.27
C VAL A 205 -30.77 -2.48 -4.13
N PRO A 206 -29.97 -1.88 -5.02
CA PRO A 206 -28.53 -1.74 -4.82
C PRO A 206 -28.16 -1.00 -3.52
N PHE A 207 -28.88 0.09 -3.20
CA PHE A 207 -28.61 0.85 -1.98
C PHE A 207 -28.98 0.05 -0.72
N GLU A 208 -30.12 -0.64 -0.71
CA GLU A 208 -30.53 -1.51 0.39
C GLU A 208 -29.51 -2.65 0.63
N TYR A 209 -28.97 -3.21 -0.46
CA TYR A 209 -27.91 -4.21 -0.35
C TYR A 209 -26.69 -3.65 0.41
N LEU A 210 -26.20 -2.46 0.04
CA LEU A 210 -25.05 -1.85 0.72
C LEU A 210 -25.41 -1.43 2.16
N LEU A 211 -26.63 -0.99 2.41
CA LEU A 211 -27.10 -0.68 3.75
C LEU A 211 -26.96 -1.89 4.69
N LYS A 212 -27.30 -3.08 4.20
CA LYS A 212 -27.23 -4.33 4.95
C LYS A 212 -25.81 -4.89 5.05
N GLN A 213 -25.01 -4.78 3.98
CA GLN A 213 -23.74 -5.50 3.88
C GLN A 213 -22.51 -4.63 4.20
N VAL A 214 -22.60 -3.30 4.09
CA VAL A 214 -21.44 -2.41 4.17
C VAL A 214 -21.54 -1.43 5.31
N LYS A 215 -22.73 -0.87 5.58
CA LYS A 215 -22.89 0.27 6.49
C LYS A 215 -22.35 -0.01 7.89
N SER A 216 -22.72 -1.13 8.52
CA SER A 216 -22.31 -1.45 9.89
C SER A 216 -20.77 -1.61 10.01
N GLU A 217 -20.13 -2.23 9.03
CA GLU A 217 -18.67 -2.35 8.96
C GLU A 217 -18.00 -0.97 8.81
N ARG A 218 -18.60 -0.10 8.00
CA ARG A 218 -18.09 1.25 7.77
C ARG A 218 -18.27 2.18 8.97
N GLU A 219 -19.34 2.07 9.71
CA GLU A 219 -19.60 2.85 10.92
C GLU A 219 -18.57 2.60 12.03
N SER A 220 -18.00 1.40 12.10
CA SER A 220 -16.94 1.04 13.04
C SER A 220 -15.52 1.39 12.54
N ASN A 221 -15.35 1.93 11.34
CA ASN A 221 -14.05 2.21 10.76
C ASN A 221 -13.39 3.44 11.39
N ASN A 222 -12.07 3.40 11.59
CA ASN A 222 -11.30 4.51 12.15
C ASN A 222 -11.22 5.74 11.23
N ARG A 223 -11.37 5.56 9.91
CA ARG A 223 -11.33 6.67 8.95
C ARG A 223 -12.70 7.34 8.84
N GLU A 224 -12.77 8.62 9.22
CA GLU A 224 -13.99 9.43 9.17
C GLU A 224 -14.65 9.43 7.78
N ALA A 225 -13.86 9.58 6.72
CA ALA A 225 -14.37 9.57 5.35
C ALA A 225 -15.11 8.28 4.99
N TYR A 226 -14.70 7.12 5.53
CA TYR A 226 -15.38 5.84 5.30
C TYR A 226 -16.69 5.73 6.05
N ARG A 227 -16.80 6.33 7.24
CA ARG A 227 -18.07 6.44 7.98
C ARG A 227 -19.03 7.38 7.29
N LYS A 228 -18.55 8.57 6.92
CA LYS A 228 -19.36 9.65 6.34
C LYS A 228 -19.90 9.32 4.96
N TYR A 229 -19.10 8.62 4.13
CA TYR A 229 -19.43 8.24 2.75
C TYR A 229 -19.51 6.72 2.60
N TRP A 230 -20.19 6.06 3.50
CA TRP A 230 -20.24 4.60 3.63
C TRP A 230 -20.73 3.87 2.36
N TRP A 231 -21.55 4.51 1.54
CA TRP A 231 -22.08 3.96 0.28
C TRP A 231 -21.12 4.08 -0.91
N ARG A 232 -20.02 4.80 -0.77
CA ARG A 232 -18.99 4.97 -1.81
C ARG A 232 -17.81 4.03 -1.56
N HIS A 233 -17.07 3.69 -2.62
CA HIS A 233 -15.83 2.96 -2.45
C HIS A 233 -14.82 3.75 -1.60
N GLY A 234 -13.97 3.04 -0.85
CA GLY A 234 -12.96 3.69 0.00
C GLY A 234 -12.00 4.54 -0.81
N GLU A 235 -11.57 4.03 -1.97
CA GLU A 235 -10.72 4.73 -2.91
C GLU A 235 -11.38 4.70 -4.30
N ALA A 236 -12.31 5.61 -4.54
CA ALA A 236 -13.09 5.65 -5.78
C ALA A 236 -12.32 6.18 -7.00
N ARG A 237 -11.08 6.71 -6.80
CA ARG A 237 -10.14 7.12 -7.86
C ARG A 237 -10.71 8.14 -8.86
N ALA A 238 -11.09 9.31 -8.38
CA ALA A 238 -11.66 10.38 -9.21
C ALA A 238 -10.76 10.76 -10.40
N GLY A 239 -9.42 10.75 -10.23
CA GLY A 239 -8.45 11.04 -11.30
C GLY A 239 -8.55 10.02 -12.44
N LEU A 240 -8.55 8.71 -12.10
CA LEU A 240 -8.74 7.62 -13.08
C LEU A 240 -10.06 7.80 -13.83
N ARG A 241 -11.15 8.03 -13.12
CA ARG A 241 -12.48 8.16 -13.73
C ARG A 241 -12.55 9.32 -14.72
N ARG A 242 -11.95 10.47 -14.38
CA ARG A 242 -11.86 11.61 -15.31
C ARG A 242 -11.03 11.29 -16.55
N ALA A 243 -9.89 10.60 -16.38
CA ALA A 243 -9.04 10.22 -17.51
C ALA A 243 -9.75 9.24 -18.46
N LEU A 244 -10.60 8.34 -17.93
CA LEU A 244 -11.31 7.34 -18.73
C LEU A 244 -12.50 7.92 -19.51
N VAL A 245 -13.04 9.09 -19.17
CA VAL A 245 -14.21 9.68 -19.87
C VAL A 245 -13.99 9.82 -21.37
N ALA A 246 -12.80 10.24 -21.79
CA ALA A 246 -12.46 10.44 -23.19
C ALA A 246 -11.66 9.27 -23.80
N CYS A 247 -11.47 8.18 -23.05
CA CYS A 247 -10.60 7.09 -23.44
C CYS A 247 -11.42 5.86 -23.86
N PRO A 248 -11.50 5.52 -25.17
CA PRO A 248 -12.29 4.38 -25.63
C PRO A 248 -11.65 3.03 -25.25
N ARG A 249 -10.36 3.00 -25.00
CA ARG A 249 -9.60 1.80 -24.59
C ARG A 249 -8.44 2.20 -23.68
N TYR A 250 -8.10 1.32 -22.77
CA TYR A 250 -6.94 1.47 -21.90
C TYR A 250 -6.25 0.11 -21.66
N ILE A 251 -5.02 0.14 -21.21
CA ILE A 251 -4.25 -1.05 -20.83
C ILE A 251 -4.45 -1.24 -19.32
N ALA A 252 -4.84 -2.43 -18.91
CA ALA A 252 -4.87 -2.84 -17.52
C ALA A 252 -3.76 -3.85 -17.25
N THR A 253 -3.06 -3.68 -16.12
CA THR A 253 -2.04 -4.63 -15.62
C THR A 253 -2.44 -5.12 -14.24
N PRO A 254 -2.04 -6.35 -13.86
CA PRO A 254 -2.29 -6.91 -12.53
C PRO A 254 -1.59 -6.10 -11.44
#